data_a0cd5b9aee5d9a8f9a4947bc1b755b2b
#
_entry.id   a0cd5b9aee5d9a8f9a4947bc1b755b2b
#
_cell.length_a   1.000
_cell.length_b   1.000
_cell.length_c   1.000
_cell.angle_alpha   90.00
_cell.angle_beta   90.00
_cell.angle_gamma   90.00
#
_symmetry.space_group_name_H-M   'P 1'
#
loop_
_entity.id
_entity.type
_entity.pdbx_description
1 polymer ?
#
loop_
_entity_poly.entity_id
_entity_poly.type
_entity_poly.pdbx_seq_one_letter_code
_entity_poly.pdbx_strand_id
1 'polypeptide(L)'
;MRKIISLFTIFFSLNTIADDQIPLQHFFCDSAMTSGSLSPDGKYFASMVPASGAKCSIEENDDPQAAKVLLVINLETNTPKVLSGTRGKSRLTSFTWLSNTRIAFNRQPEAGLDAYSMWAINIDGTKPKLLVPGKWEDGYPTGANLVDRLKDDDDHILVSYNKRRPKVTDVY
;
A
#
# COMPACT_ATOMS: atom_id res chain seq x y z
N MET A 1 28.19 33.96 72.62
CA MET A 1 27.11 33.19 71.97
C MET A 1 27.36 33.18 70.42
N ARG A 2 27.89 32.12 69.92
CA ARG A 2 28.18 31.94 68.45
C ARG A 2 27.02 31.16 67.81
N LYS A 3 26.26 31.81 66.91
CA LYS A 3 25.19 31.19 66.19
C LYS A 3 25.81 30.46 64.97
N ILE A 4 25.73 29.13 64.93
CA ILE A 4 26.08 28.29 63.81
C ILE A 4 24.88 28.27 62.85
N ILE A 5 25.01 28.89 61.67
CA ILE A 5 24.03 28.77 60.59
C ILE A 5 24.40 27.51 59.80
N SER A 6 23.59 26.49 59.92
CA SER A 6 23.71 25.26 59.14
C SER A 6 23.10 25.51 57.76
N LEU A 7 23.94 25.52 56.74
CA LEU A 7 23.53 25.66 55.33
C LEU A 7 23.09 24.29 54.83
N PHE A 8 21.78 24.10 54.70
CA PHE A 8 21.20 22.86 54.16
C PHE A 8 21.21 22.93 52.65
N THR A 9 22.19 22.25 52.00
CA THR A 9 22.27 22.16 50.53
C THR A 9 21.32 21.12 50.05
N ILE A 10 20.21 21.53 49.44
CA ILE A 10 19.25 20.63 48.80
C ILE A 10 19.86 20.23 47.44
N PHE A 11 20.30 18.99 47.32
CA PHE A 11 20.64 18.37 46.05
C PHE A 11 19.35 18.08 45.29
N PHE A 12 19.02 18.92 44.34
CA PHE A 12 18.04 18.58 43.30
C PHE A 12 18.70 17.56 42.33
N SER A 13 18.40 16.31 42.50
CA SER A 13 18.69 15.30 41.49
C SER A 13 17.77 15.57 40.29
N LEU A 14 18.32 16.19 39.26
CA LEU A 14 17.71 16.23 37.92
C LEU A 14 17.66 14.78 37.41
N ASN A 15 16.50 14.15 37.58
CA ASN A 15 16.21 12.94 36.81
C ASN A 15 16.17 13.37 35.33
N THR A 16 17.26 13.20 34.61
CA THR A 16 17.23 13.18 33.17
C THR A 16 16.34 12.02 32.78
N ILE A 17 15.15 12.32 32.30
CA ILE A 17 14.31 11.36 31.59
C ILE A 17 15.18 10.92 30.43
N ALA A 18 15.72 9.72 30.50
CA ALA A 18 16.40 9.11 29.36
C ALA A 18 15.38 9.12 28.23
N ASP A 19 15.73 9.83 27.18
CA ASP A 19 14.98 9.86 25.94
C ASP A 19 14.73 8.40 25.56
N ASP A 20 13.46 8.02 25.42
CA ASP A 20 13.11 6.66 25.03
C ASP A 20 13.77 6.39 23.69
N GLN A 21 14.91 5.72 23.72
CA GLN A 21 15.60 5.31 22.50
C GLN A 21 14.64 4.44 21.71
N ILE A 22 14.29 4.89 20.50
CA ILE A 22 13.46 4.10 19.60
C ILE A 22 14.16 2.73 19.43
N PRO A 23 13.52 1.64 19.83
CA PRO A 23 14.14 0.30 19.73
C PRO A 23 14.57 0.05 18.29
N LEU A 24 15.75 -0.55 18.10
CA LEU A 24 16.31 -0.83 16.78
C LEU A 24 15.34 -1.62 15.88
N GLN A 25 14.52 -2.49 16.51
CA GLN A 25 13.45 -3.25 15.85
C GLN A 25 12.48 -2.38 15.06
N HIS A 26 12.20 -1.15 15.50
CA HIS A 26 11.27 -0.25 14.80
C HIS A 26 11.81 0.26 13.46
N PHE A 27 13.13 0.20 13.24
CA PHE A 27 13.74 0.53 11.96
C PHE A 27 13.64 -0.60 10.92
N PHE A 28 13.36 -1.81 11.38
CA PHE A 28 13.19 -3.00 10.55
C PHE A 28 11.74 -3.46 10.44
N CYS A 29 10.79 -2.66 10.97
CA CYS A 29 9.38 -2.94 10.79
C CYS A 29 8.98 -2.78 9.33
N ASP A 30 8.17 -3.70 8.81
CA ASP A 30 7.47 -3.49 7.55
C ASP A 30 6.63 -2.22 7.63
N SER A 31 6.66 -1.44 6.56
CA SER A 31 5.82 -0.25 6.49
C SER A 31 4.34 -0.64 6.63
N ALA A 32 3.66 -0.04 7.61
CA ALA A 32 2.22 -0.25 7.83
C ALA A 32 1.39 0.09 6.58
N MET A 33 1.93 0.95 5.72
CA MET A 33 1.31 1.40 4.47
C MET A 33 2.35 1.47 3.37
N THR A 34 2.01 1.00 2.18
CA THR A 34 2.83 1.11 0.99
C THR A 34 2.04 1.73 -0.14
N SER A 35 2.71 2.49 -1.00
CA SER A 35 2.11 3.09 -2.21
C SER A 35 0.93 4.02 -1.91
N GLY A 36 1.02 4.85 -0.84
CA GLY A 36 -0.03 5.80 -0.49
C GLY A 36 -0.25 6.87 -1.57
N SER A 37 -1.52 7.15 -1.92
CA SER A 37 -1.89 8.15 -2.92
C SER A 37 -3.25 8.77 -2.61
N LEU A 38 -3.36 10.09 -2.88
CA LEU A 38 -4.63 10.81 -2.81
C LEU A 38 -5.45 10.64 -4.09
N SER A 39 -6.78 10.66 -3.96
CA SER A 39 -7.68 10.81 -5.11
C SER A 39 -7.43 12.14 -5.82
N PRO A 40 -7.77 12.28 -7.12
CA PRO A 40 -7.55 13.52 -7.87
C PRO A 40 -8.20 14.75 -7.24
N ASP A 41 -9.32 14.60 -6.53
CA ASP A 41 -10.01 15.67 -5.80
C ASP A 41 -9.54 15.86 -4.34
N GLY A 42 -8.59 15.02 -3.87
CA GLY A 42 -8.02 15.08 -2.53
C GLY A 42 -8.94 14.61 -1.40
N LYS A 43 -10.12 14.04 -1.68
CA LYS A 43 -11.08 13.65 -0.65
C LYS A 43 -10.83 12.26 -0.07
N TYR A 44 -10.10 11.44 -0.78
CA TYR A 44 -9.79 10.06 -0.37
C TYR A 44 -8.29 9.81 -0.39
N PHE A 45 -7.84 8.99 0.54
CA PHE A 45 -6.49 8.44 0.56
C PHE A 45 -6.56 6.93 0.35
N ALA A 46 -5.79 6.41 -0.59
CA ALA A 46 -5.68 4.97 -0.82
C ALA A 46 -4.27 4.50 -0.49
N SER A 47 -4.15 3.27 0.03
CA SER A 47 -2.88 2.62 0.31
C SER A 47 -3.01 1.10 0.27
N MET A 48 -1.91 0.42 0.02
CA MET A 48 -1.81 -1.01 0.25
C MET A 48 -1.28 -1.24 1.67
N VAL A 49 -2.01 -2.04 2.45
CA VAL A 49 -1.65 -2.38 3.83
C VAL A 49 -1.55 -3.90 3.99
N PRO A 50 -0.67 -4.41 4.87
CA PRO A 50 -0.63 -5.83 5.17
C PRO A 50 -1.98 -6.33 5.69
N ALA A 51 -2.46 -7.47 5.18
CA ALA A 51 -3.74 -8.05 5.61
C ALA A 51 -3.73 -8.49 7.09
N SER A 52 -2.56 -8.85 7.61
CA SER A 52 -2.33 -9.25 9.00
C SER A 52 -2.04 -8.09 9.94
N GLY A 53 -2.10 -6.83 9.45
CA GLY A 53 -1.58 -5.66 10.16
C GLY A 53 -0.06 -5.52 10.02
N ALA A 54 0.46 -4.35 10.39
CA ALA A 54 1.90 -4.13 10.44
C ALA A 54 2.51 -4.98 11.56
N LYS A 55 3.48 -5.81 11.22
CA LYS A 55 4.26 -6.58 12.19
C LYS A 55 5.65 -5.97 12.30
N CYS A 56 6.09 -5.76 13.53
CA CYS A 56 7.45 -5.37 13.86
C CYS A 56 8.15 -6.59 14.48
N SER A 57 8.37 -7.65 13.72
CA SER A 57 9.13 -8.79 14.18
C SER A 57 10.37 -8.99 13.28
N ILE A 58 11.50 -9.22 13.94
CA ILE A 58 12.74 -9.65 13.28
C ILE A 58 12.72 -11.19 13.13
N GLU A 59 11.56 -11.79 13.26
CA GLU A 59 11.45 -13.24 13.12
C GLU A 59 11.65 -13.64 11.66
N GLU A 60 12.58 -14.53 11.46
CA GLU A 60 13.13 -15.07 10.20
C GLU A 60 12.09 -15.68 9.25
N ASN A 61 10.81 -15.65 9.61
CA ASN A 61 9.68 -16.21 8.87
C ASN A 61 8.65 -15.17 8.37
N ASP A 62 8.94 -13.88 8.49
CA ASP A 62 8.06 -12.88 7.90
C ASP A 62 8.22 -12.93 6.39
N ASP A 63 7.24 -13.51 5.71
CA ASP A 63 7.17 -13.51 4.25
C ASP A 63 7.14 -12.04 3.77
N PRO A 64 8.24 -11.51 3.17
CA PRO A 64 8.28 -10.13 2.68
C PRO A 64 7.24 -9.87 1.61
N GLN A 65 6.52 -10.90 1.24
CA GLN A 65 5.43 -10.90 0.28
C GLN A 65 4.08 -11.15 0.97
N ALA A 66 3.93 -10.79 2.23
CA ALA A 66 2.67 -10.92 2.97
C ALA A 66 1.47 -10.40 2.16
N ALA A 67 0.35 -11.08 2.33
CA ALA A 67 -0.90 -10.67 1.68
C ALA A 67 -1.23 -9.21 1.99
N LYS A 68 -1.44 -8.40 0.95
CA LYS A 68 -1.83 -6.99 1.07
C LYS A 68 -3.29 -6.80 0.72
N VAL A 69 -3.91 -5.80 1.33
CA VAL A 69 -5.25 -5.32 0.99
C VAL A 69 -5.18 -3.89 0.49
N LEU A 70 -6.07 -3.53 -0.41
CA LEU A 70 -6.25 -2.15 -0.86
C LEU A 70 -7.23 -1.48 0.09
N LEU A 71 -6.73 -0.50 0.84
CA LEU A 71 -7.48 0.32 1.79
C LEU A 71 -7.75 1.69 1.18
N VAL A 72 -8.96 2.21 1.35
CA VAL A 72 -9.32 3.60 1.05
C VAL A 72 -9.88 4.25 2.31
N ILE A 73 -9.44 5.47 2.60
CA ILE A 73 -9.91 6.28 3.71
C ILE A 73 -10.60 7.51 3.15
N ASN A 74 -11.84 7.75 3.54
CA ASN A 74 -12.49 9.04 3.32
C ASN A 74 -11.90 10.05 4.31
N LEU A 75 -11.25 11.11 3.82
CA LEU A 75 -10.54 12.07 4.66
C LEU A 75 -11.46 13.04 5.40
N GLU A 76 -12.68 13.25 4.91
CA GLU A 76 -13.66 14.11 5.56
C GLU A 76 -14.28 13.40 6.78
N THR A 77 -14.63 12.12 6.64
CA THR A 77 -15.29 11.34 7.70
C THR A 77 -14.32 10.46 8.49
N ASN A 78 -13.05 10.40 8.07
CA ASN A 78 -12.01 9.50 8.60
C ASN A 78 -12.45 8.02 8.62
N THR A 79 -13.22 7.60 7.62
CA THR A 79 -13.80 6.25 7.55
C THR A 79 -12.96 5.38 6.61
N PRO A 80 -12.32 4.31 7.12
CA PRO A 80 -11.57 3.37 6.30
C PRO A 80 -12.50 2.32 5.66
N LYS A 81 -12.13 1.88 4.46
CA LYS A 81 -12.78 0.80 3.74
C LYS A 81 -11.78 -0.06 2.99
N VAL A 82 -11.84 -1.37 3.19
CA VAL A 82 -11.09 -2.34 2.40
C VAL A 82 -11.84 -2.62 1.10
N LEU A 83 -11.22 -2.35 -0.05
CA LEU A 83 -11.82 -2.54 -1.37
C LEU A 83 -11.53 -3.92 -1.95
N SER A 84 -10.29 -4.37 -1.81
CA SER A 84 -9.85 -5.64 -2.35
C SER A 84 -8.80 -6.22 -1.44
N GLY A 85 -8.82 -7.53 -1.30
CA GLY A 85 -7.81 -8.30 -0.58
C GLY A 85 -7.28 -9.42 -1.43
N THR A 86 -6.25 -10.05 -0.93
CA THR A 86 -5.70 -11.26 -1.53
C THR A 86 -6.41 -12.47 -0.94
N ARG A 87 -6.66 -13.47 -1.79
CA ARG A 87 -7.13 -14.80 -1.35
C ARG A 87 -6.09 -15.82 -1.77
N GLY A 88 -5.74 -16.71 -0.84
CA GLY A 88 -4.73 -17.73 -1.08
C GLY A 88 -3.38 -17.09 -1.41
N LYS A 89 -2.74 -17.54 -2.48
CA LYS A 89 -1.40 -17.10 -2.91
C LYS A 89 -1.40 -15.85 -3.79
N SER A 90 -2.57 -15.26 -4.09
CA SER A 90 -2.62 -14.07 -4.94
C SER A 90 -2.18 -12.82 -4.20
N ARG A 91 -1.60 -11.84 -4.91
CA ARG A 91 -1.03 -10.62 -4.33
C ARG A 91 -1.46 -9.38 -5.07
N LEU A 92 -1.67 -8.29 -4.34
CA LEU A 92 -1.76 -6.94 -4.89
C LEU A 92 -0.34 -6.40 -5.06
N THR A 93 -0.03 -5.87 -6.24
CA THR A 93 1.32 -5.37 -6.57
C THR A 93 1.37 -3.87 -6.72
N SER A 94 0.31 -3.26 -7.24
CA SER A 94 0.20 -1.82 -7.44
C SER A 94 -1.25 -1.39 -7.54
N PHE A 95 -1.49 -0.10 -7.35
CA PHE A 95 -2.78 0.53 -7.66
C PHE A 95 -2.58 1.94 -8.21
N THR A 96 -3.61 2.48 -8.86
CA THR A 96 -3.66 3.84 -9.34
C THR A 96 -5.10 4.36 -9.40
N TRP A 97 -5.29 5.65 -9.18
CA TRP A 97 -6.58 6.31 -9.34
C TRP A 97 -6.92 6.48 -10.82
N LEU A 98 -8.07 6.01 -11.24
CA LEU A 98 -8.64 6.26 -12.57
C LEU A 98 -9.49 7.54 -12.56
N SER A 99 -10.26 7.75 -11.50
CA SER A 99 -11.07 8.94 -11.27
C SER A 99 -11.16 9.23 -9.76
N ASN A 100 -11.96 10.23 -9.37
CA ASN A 100 -12.21 10.54 -7.95
C ASN A 100 -12.85 9.38 -7.17
N THR A 101 -13.50 8.46 -7.87
CA THR A 101 -14.31 7.39 -7.26
C THR A 101 -13.95 5.98 -7.74
N ARG A 102 -12.89 5.84 -8.58
CA ARG A 102 -12.52 4.56 -9.16
C ARG A 102 -11.01 4.33 -9.12
N ILE A 103 -10.61 3.12 -8.77
CA ILE A 103 -9.21 2.69 -8.66
C ILE A 103 -8.99 1.49 -9.57
N ALA A 104 -7.88 1.50 -10.33
CA ALA A 104 -7.33 0.29 -10.93
C ALA A 104 -6.25 -0.28 -10.03
N PHE A 105 -6.10 -1.60 -10.02
CA PHE A 105 -5.05 -2.30 -9.29
C PHE A 105 -4.58 -3.53 -10.06
N ASN A 106 -3.29 -3.83 -9.90
CA ASN A 106 -2.70 -5.03 -10.46
C ASN A 106 -2.68 -6.14 -9.41
N ARG A 107 -3.05 -7.34 -9.86
CA ARG A 107 -3.09 -8.53 -9.05
C ARG A 107 -2.29 -9.65 -9.70
N GLN A 108 -1.34 -10.17 -8.98
CA GLN A 108 -0.61 -11.38 -9.33
C GLN A 108 -1.43 -12.58 -8.83
N PRO A 109 -1.81 -13.52 -9.69
CA PRO A 109 -2.70 -14.63 -9.33
C PRO A 109 -2.05 -15.62 -8.36
N GLU A 110 -0.74 -15.83 -8.50
CA GLU A 110 0.04 -16.74 -7.66
C GLU A 110 1.47 -16.22 -7.51
N ALA A 111 2.08 -16.45 -6.35
CA ALA A 111 3.48 -16.14 -6.10
C ALA A 111 4.40 -16.89 -7.08
N GLY A 112 5.34 -16.18 -7.68
CA GLY A 112 6.28 -16.73 -8.66
C GLY A 112 5.77 -16.77 -10.11
N LEU A 113 4.49 -16.43 -10.34
CA LEU A 113 3.97 -16.21 -11.68
C LEU A 113 3.94 -14.69 -11.95
N ASP A 114 4.76 -14.21 -12.87
CA ASP A 114 4.85 -12.79 -13.23
C ASP A 114 3.69 -12.30 -14.11
N ALA A 115 2.62 -13.07 -14.25
CA ALA A 115 1.42 -12.68 -14.97
C ALA A 115 0.53 -11.78 -14.08
N TYR A 116 0.30 -10.55 -14.51
CA TYR A 116 -0.46 -9.57 -13.74
C TYR A 116 -1.79 -9.26 -14.41
N SER A 117 -2.88 -9.50 -13.68
CA SER A 117 -4.20 -9.05 -14.13
C SER A 117 -4.47 -7.64 -13.60
N MET A 118 -4.99 -6.78 -14.48
CA MET A 118 -5.44 -5.44 -14.11
C MET A 118 -6.94 -5.45 -13.86
N TRP A 119 -7.34 -4.97 -12.69
CA TRP A 119 -8.71 -4.84 -12.26
C TRP A 119 -9.07 -3.38 -11.98
N ALA A 120 -10.34 -3.05 -12.06
CA ALA A 120 -10.86 -1.78 -11.55
C ALA A 120 -12.01 -2.01 -10.59
N ILE A 121 -12.18 -1.11 -9.61
CA ILE A 121 -13.24 -1.14 -8.60
C ILE A 121 -13.58 0.28 -8.16
N ASN A 122 -14.84 0.53 -7.85
CA ASN A 122 -15.23 1.79 -7.24
C ASN A 122 -14.83 1.83 -5.76
N ILE A 123 -14.61 3.04 -5.22
CA ILE A 123 -14.25 3.24 -3.81
C ILE A 123 -15.33 2.77 -2.82
N ASP A 124 -16.57 2.65 -3.28
CA ASP A 124 -17.66 2.03 -2.52
C ASP A 124 -17.67 0.50 -2.57
N GLY A 125 -16.68 -0.12 -3.25
CA GLY A 125 -16.57 -1.57 -3.42
C GLY A 125 -17.47 -2.15 -4.51
N THR A 126 -18.20 -1.31 -5.24
CA THR A 126 -19.08 -1.75 -6.34
C THR A 126 -18.34 -1.83 -7.66
N LYS A 127 -18.99 -2.45 -8.66
CA LYS A 127 -18.51 -2.55 -10.05
C LYS A 127 -17.07 -3.08 -10.21
N PRO A 128 -16.68 -4.18 -9.55
CA PRO A 128 -15.40 -4.79 -9.84
C PRO A 128 -15.38 -5.29 -11.30
N LYS A 129 -14.32 -4.95 -12.05
CA LYS A 129 -14.18 -5.30 -13.47
C LYS A 129 -12.77 -5.74 -13.75
N LEU A 130 -12.60 -6.90 -14.38
CA LEU A 130 -11.33 -7.32 -14.98
C LEU A 130 -11.12 -6.50 -16.25
N LEU A 131 -10.08 -5.67 -16.28
CA LEU A 131 -9.72 -4.85 -17.44
C LEU A 131 -8.80 -5.64 -18.39
N VAL A 132 -7.74 -6.23 -17.83
CA VAL A 132 -6.76 -7.00 -18.57
C VAL A 132 -6.47 -8.30 -17.83
N PRO A 133 -6.68 -9.47 -18.47
CA PRO A 133 -6.31 -10.74 -17.87
C PRO A 133 -4.80 -10.93 -17.92
N GLY A 134 -4.20 -11.30 -16.78
CA GLY A 134 -2.83 -11.80 -16.73
C GLY A 134 -2.81 -13.29 -17.07
N LYS A 135 -1.94 -13.70 -18.00
CA LYS A 135 -1.80 -15.07 -18.48
C LYS A 135 -0.34 -15.41 -18.69
N TRP A 136 -0.05 -16.70 -18.69
CA TRP A 136 1.19 -17.23 -19.27
C TRP A 136 0.89 -17.74 -20.67
N GLU A 137 1.54 -17.16 -21.65
CA GLU A 137 1.42 -17.57 -23.06
C GLU A 137 2.83 -17.78 -23.62
N ASP A 138 3.08 -18.92 -24.23
CA ASP A 138 4.36 -19.29 -24.86
C ASP A 138 5.59 -19.12 -23.94
N GLY A 139 5.44 -19.41 -22.65
CA GLY A 139 6.51 -19.28 -21.66
C GLY A 139 6.78 -17.84 -21.18
N TYR A 140 5.91 -16.90 -21.51
CA TYR A 140 6.04 -15.50 -21.10
C TYR A 140 4.80 -15.01 -20.37
N PRO A 141 4.98 -14.14 -19.35
CA PRO A 141 3.88 -13.48 -18.69
C PRO A 141 3.25 -12.40 -19.57
N THR A 142 1.93 -12.34 -19.57
CA THR A 142 1.20 -11.19 -20.10
C THR A 142 0.75 -10.28 -18.96
N GLY A 143 0.71 -8.99 -19.21
CA GLY A 143 0.26 -8.00 -18.24
C GLY A 143 0.20 -6.62 -18.84
N ALA A 144 -0.54 -5.74 -18.20
CA ALA A 144 -0.70 -4.36 -18.64
C ALA A 144 -0.30 -3.37 -17.54
N ASN A 145 0.20 -2.21 -18.01
CA ASN A 145 0.40 -1.04 -17.17
C ASN A 145 -0.45 0.12 -17.69
N LEU A 146 -0.94 0.96 -16.78
CA LEU A 146 -1.63 2.17 -17.15
C LEU A 146 -0.65 3.13 -17.83
N VAL A 147 -1.02 3.65 -19.00
CA VAL A 147 -0.30 4.71 -19.72
C VAL A 147 -0.94 6.05 -19.43
N ASP A 148 -2.27 6.14 -19.62
CA ASP A 148 -3.04 7.35 -19.34
C ASP A 148 -4.47 7.00 -18.92
N ARG A 149 -5.03 7.80 -18.04
CA ARG A 149 -6.40 7.65 -17.55
C ARG A 149 -7.43 8.38 -18.41
N LEU A 150 -7.00 9.12 -19.43
CA LEU A 150 -7.84 9.93 -20.32
C LEU A 150 -8.78 10.84 -19.52
N LYS A 151 -8.22 11.93 -18.97
CA LYS A 151 -8.85 12.80 -17.97
C LYS A 151 -10.29 13.23 -18.33
N ASP A 152 -10.58 13.36 -19.62
CA ASP A 152 -11.86 13.82 -20.15
C ASP A 152 -12.73 12.68 -20.72
N ASP A 153 -12.36 11.41 -20.43
CA ASP A 153 -13.08 10.20 -20.85
C ASP A 153 -13.22 9.25 -19.67
N ASP A 154 -14.42 9.13 -19.13
CA ASP A 154 -14.70 8.29 -17.97
C ASP A 154 -14.87 6.79 -18.32
N ASP A 155 -14.98 6.45 -19.59
CA ASP A 155 -15.26 5.09 -20.07
C ASP A 155 -14.01 4.32 -20.49
N HIS A 156 -12.94 5.02 -20.85
CA HIS A 156 -11.72 4.44 -21.40
C HIS A 156 -10.49 4.82 -20.58
N ILE A 157 -9.46 4.00 -20.73
CA ILE A 157 -8.10 4.25 -20.27
C ILE A 157 -7.13 3.75 -21.33
N LEU A 158 -5.95 4.34 -21.42
CA LEU A 158 -4.86 3.79 -22.23
C LEU A 158 -3.98 2.88 -21.39
N VAL A 159 -3.73 1.68 -21.90
CA VAL A 159 -2.85 0.72 -21.27
C VAL A 159 -1.77 0.26 -22.24
N SER A 160 -0.58 0.05 -21.75
CA SER A 160 0.44 -0.71 -22.47
C SER A 160 0.26 -2.19 -22.14
N TYR A 161 0.10 -3.03 -23.15
CA TYR A 161 -0.20 -4.45 -22.99
C TYR A 161 0.54 -5.30 -24.01
N ASN A 162 1.17 -6.38 -23.57
CA ASN A 162 1.87 -7.32 -24.45
C ASN A 162 0.95 -8.42 -25.00
N LYS A 163 -0.28 -8.05 -25.41
CA LYS A 163 -1.31 -8.96 -25.90
C LYS A 163 -0.94 -9.68 -27.19
N ARG A 164 -0.36 -8.94 -28.14
CA ARG A 164 -0.08 -9.44 -29.50
C ARG A 164 1.10 -10.41 -29.52
N ARG A 165 2.14 -10.08 -28.77
CA ARG A 165 3.36 -10.89 -28.65
C ARG A 165 3.96 -10.70 -27.25
N PRO A 166 4.40 -11.76 -26.58
CA PRO A 166 4.88 -11.67 -25.20
C PRO A 166 6.03 -10.67 -24.96
N LYS A 167 6.86 -10.43 -25.97
CA LYS A 167 8.02 -9.52 -25.89
C LYS A 167 7.76 -8.13 -26.48
N VAL A 168 6.56 -7.85 -26.96
CA VAL A 168 6.22 -6.58 -27.61
C VAL A 168 5.01 -5.99 -26.91
N THR A 169 5.17 -4.80 -26.39
CA THR A 169 4.10 -4.05 -25.74
C THR A 169 3.53 -3.03 -26.72
N ASP A 170 2.24 -3.08 -26.93
CA ASP A 170 1.47 -2.10 -27.70
C ASP A 170 0.59 -1.28 -26.77
N VAL A 171 0.09 -0.13 -27.25
CA VAL A 171 -0.87 0.72 -26.52
C VAL A 171 -2.28 0.38 -27.01
N TYR A 172 -3.19 0.21 -26.06
CA TYR A 172 -4.60 -0.13 -26.28
C TYR A 172 -5.50 0.83 -25.53
#